data_2fda900450235cb589d9d4b6c6b1f753
#
_entry.id   2fda900450235cb589d9d4b6c6b1f753
#
_cell.length_a   1.000
_cell.length_b   1.000
_cell.length_c   1.000
_cell.angle_alpha   90.00
_cell.angle_beta   90.00
_cell.angle_gamma   90.00
#
_symmetry.space_group_name_H-M   'P 1'
#
loop_
_entity.id
_entity.type
_entity.pdbx_description
1 polymer ?
#
loop_
_entity_poly.entity_id
_entity_poly.type
_entity_poly.pdbx_seq_one_letter_code
_entity_poly.pdbx_strand_id
1 'polypeptide(L)'
;MQWTVRPYTPADEAEWDRFVMHESGNGTFLQTRNFLNYHPAGRFTDASLMVYNEHGGLGAVVPAALRLDGATRIFRSHPGSTFGGPVLRSTYNSAAKSIGILQAVEDYIATRYDAADFRPTPDLFNGVENVALQYAFTYLGYTQQTELSTWVPVAGRTPETLLASFRQNKKQDVKKALKQDLTFRKLETRAEIDAFHALLRQNLQKFGVEPVHTADELWEFKTSRLPDIAGFYGVFADEQMVAGGMTFYFVQANVLHTQYLAADLSIRSYSPAAYLYYRMLCLAAGMGCSSSPCTPPCPGASRRRNAARC
;
A
#
# COMPACT_ATOMS: atom_id res chain seq x y z
N MET A 1 22.09 19.66 14.84
CA MET A 1 20.65 19.52 15.16
C MET A 1 20.53 18.26 15.98
N GLN A 2 20.05 18.39 17.20
CA GLN A 2 19.85 17.26 18.11
C GLN A 2 18.44 16.72 17.90
N TRP A 3 18.29 15.38 17.91
CA TRP A 3 17.02 14.69 17.73
C TRP A 3 16.65 13.93 18.99
N THR A 4 15.39 13.98 19.39
CA THR A 4 14.81 13.21 20.50
C THR A 4 13.83 12.20 19.94
N VAL A 5 14.00 10.92 20.26
CA VAL A 5 13.15 9.83 19.83
C VAL A 5 12.33 9.32 21.01
N ARG A 6 11.01 9.18 20.81
CA ARG A 6 10.13 8.54 21.77
C ARG A 6 9.14 7.59 21.12
N PRO A 7 8.60 6.62 21.85
CA PRO A 7 7.51 5.81 21.36
C PRO A 7 6.26 6.64 21.08
N TYR A 8 5.50 6.20 20.08
CA TYR A 8 4.13 6.66 19.87
C TYR A 8 3.23 6.16 21.02
N THR A 9 2.25 6.97 21.39
CA THR A 9 1.16 6.60 22.28
C THR A 9 -0.19 6.99 21.66
N PRO A 10 -1.32 6.38 22.06
CA PRO A 10 -2.64 6.73 21.52
C PRO A 10 -3.02 8.22 21.66
N ALA A 11 -2.43 8.93 22.64
CA ALA A 11 -2.64 10.37 22.80
C ALA A 11 -2.02 11.20 21.65
N ASP A 12 -1.11 10.63 20.90
CA ASP A 12 -0.38 11.31 19.81
C ASP A 12 -1.08 11.15 18.45
N GLU A 13 -2.19 10.41 18.36
CA GLU A 13 -2.84 10.05 17.09
C GLU A 13 -3.13 11.27 16.20
N ALA A 14 -3.73 12.31 16.79
CA ALA A 14 -4.08 13.51 16.05
C ALA A 14 -2.85 14.28 15.52
N GLU A 15 -1.77 14.38 16.32
CA GLU A 15 -0.50 14.98 15.87
C GLU A 15 0.15 14.16 14.77
N TRP A 16 0.16 12.82 14.94
CA TRP A 16 0.71 11.89 13.98
C TRP A 16 0.03 11.99 12.61
N ASP A 17 -1.30 11.88 12.57
CA ASP A 17 -2.07 11.89 11.33
C ASP A 17 -1.99 13.24 10.62
N ARG A 18 -2.06 14.35 11.36
CA ARG A 18 -1.84 15.69 10.80
C ARG A 18 -0.44 15.80 10.18
N PHE A 19 0.60 15.32 10.88
CA PHE A 19 1.96 15.35 10.38
C PHE A 19 2.11 14.53 9.09
N VAL A 20 1.63 13.29 9.08
CA VAL A 20 1.71 12.41 7.91
C VAL A 20 1.03 13.02 6.69
N MET A 21 -0.17 13.57 6.86
CA MET A 21 -0.99 14.02 5.74
C MET A 21 -0.68 15.44 5.26
N HIS A 22 -0.18 16.32 6.13
CA HIS A 22 -0.08 17.76 5.82
C HIS A 22 1.31 18.37 5.99
N GLU A 23 2.22 17.73 6.73
CA GLU A 23 3.53 18.30 7.05
C GLU A 23 4.69 17.47 6.50
N SER A 24 4.43 16.20 6.16
CA SER A 24 5.47 15.32 5.63
C SER A 24 5.69 15.48 4.13
N GLY A 25 6.88 15.07 3.66
CA GLY A 25 7.20 15.04 2.23
C GLY A 25 6.94 13.70 1.56
N ASN A 26 6.95 12.62 2.34
CA ASN A 26 6.89 11.25 1.82
C ASN A 26 5.83 10.37 2.50
N GLY A 27 4.91 10.97 3.25
CA GLY A 27 3.79 10.29 3.88
C GLY A 27 2.63 10.04 2.92
N THR A 28 1.87 8.99 3.21
CA THR A 28 0.61 8.67 2.55
C THR A 28 -0.40 8.25 3.61
N PHE A 29 -1.66 8.04 3.25
CA PHE A 29 -2.67 7.55 4.18
C PHE A 29 -2.31 6.19 4.83
N LEU A 30 -1.45 5.38 4.19
CA LEU A 30 -1.01 4.08 4.73
C LEU A 30 -0.17 4.20 6.01
N GLN A 31 0.41 5.37 6.30
CA GLN A 31 1.17 5.63 7.52
C GLN A 31 0.35 6.39 8.57
N THR A 32 -0.90 6.76 8.32
CA THR A 32 -1.79 7.36 9.32
C THR A 32 -2.22 6.35 10.36
N ARG A 33 -2.53 6.81 11.56
CA ARG A 33 -3.12 5.97 12.61
C ARG A 33 -4.53 5.56 12.27
N ASN A 34 -5.28 6.42 11.59
CA ASN A 34 -6.57 6.06 11.03
C ASN A 34 -6.50 4.78 10.17
N PHE A 35 -5.44 4.62 9.36
CA PHE A 35 -5.22 3.39 8.62
C PHE A 35 -4.65 2.28 9.51
N LEU A 36 -3.54 2.52 10.21
CA LEU A 36 -2.83 1.46 10.95
C LEU A 36 -3.66 0.83 12.07
N ASN A 37 -4.56 1.60 12.68
CA ASN A 37 -5.42 1.15 13.80
C ASN A 37 -6.68 0.38 13.35
N TYR A 38 -6.84 0.02 12.05
CA TYR A 38 -7.94 -0.85 11.64
C TYR A 38 -7.76 -2.30 12.10
N HIS A 39 -6.53 -2.70 12.35
CA HIS A 39 -6.24 -4.06 12.79
C HIS A 39 -6.83 -4.34 14.18
N PRO A 40 -7.36 -5.55 14.41
CA PRO A 40 -7.81 -5.95 15.73
C PRO A 40 -6.73 -5.75 16.78
N ALA A 41 -7.14 -5.34 17.98
CA ALA A 41 -6.23 -5.15 19.10
C ALA A 41 -5.38 -6.41 19.35
N GLY A 42 -4.07 -6.23 19.51
CA GLY A 42 -3.14 -7.32 19.78
C GLY A 42 -2.65 -8.07 18.53
N ARG A 43 -3.12 -7.76 17.31
CA ARG A 43 -2.59 -8.36 16.09
C ARG A 43 -1.13 -8.01 15.84
N PHE A 44 -0.73 -6.79 16.18
CA PHE A 44 0.65 -6.32 16.12
C PHE A 44 1.06 -5.68 17.44
N THR A 45 2.30 -5.90 17.86
CA THR A 45 2.90 -5.15 18.95
C THR A 45 3.48 -3.87 18.38
N ASP A 46 2.79 -2.75 18.59
CA ASP A 46 3.21 -1.44 18.07
C ASP A 46 4.59 -1.07 18.62
N ALA A 47 5.48 -0.65 17.74
CA ALA A 47 6.83 -0.19 18.03
C ALA A 47 7.12 1.16 17.37
N SER A 48 6.08 1.87 16.96
CA SER A 48 6.19 3.12 16.22
C SER A 48 6.85 4.22 17.03
N LEU A 49 7.59 5.08 16.33
CA LEU A 49 8.41 6.12 16.94
C LEU A 49 8.04 7.51 16.39
N MET A 50 8.19 8.51 17.24
CA MET A 50 8.13 9.94 16.92
C MET A 50 9.50 10.57 17.15
N VAL A 51 9.96 11.39 16.21
CA VAL A 51 11.28 12.04 16.24
C VAL A 51 11.09 13.54 16.26
N TYR A 52 11.58 14.19 17.30
CA TYR A 52 11.46 15.62 17.52
C TYR A 52 12.81 16.31 17.40
N ASN A 53 12.82 17.54 16.88
CA ASN A 53 14.00 18.39 16.85
C ASN A 53 14.23 19.05 18.23
N GLU A 54 15.36 19.74 18.39
CA GLU A 54 15.77 20.45 19.62
C GLU A 54 14.80 21.54 20.11
N HIS A 55 13.87 21.99 19.27
CA HIS A 55 12.83 22.97 19.58
C HIS A 55 11.46 22.33 19.85
N GLY A 56 11.39 21.00 19.96
CA GLY A 56 10.16 20.25 20.20
C GLY A 56 9.25 20.09 18.98
N GLY A 57 9.70 20.49 17.77
CA GLY A 57 8.95 20.28 16.55
C GLY A 57 9.09 18.84 16.03
N LEU A 58 7.96 18.21 15.64
CA LEU A 58 7.97 16.87 15.06
C LEU A 58 8.69 16.85 13.70
N GLY A 59 9.75 16.07 13.60
CA GLY A 59 10.61 15.98 12.42
C GLY A 59 10.37 14.74 11.57
N ALA A 60 9.99 13.63 12.22
CA ALA A 60 9.66 12.40 11.54
C ALA A 60 8.77 11.51 12.39
N VAL A 61 8.04 10.61 11.72
CA VAL A 61 7.36 9.46 12.34
C VAL A 61 7.82 8.17 11.67
N VAL A 62 7.91 7.09 12.46
CA VAL A 62 8.38 5.79 11.99
C VAL A 62 7.33 4.74 12.37
N PRO A 63 6.36 4.46 11.48
CA PRO A 63 5.41 3.38 11.70
C PRO A 63 6.13 2.04 11.76
N ALA A 64 6.00 1.32 12.87
CA ALA A 64 6.67 0.05 13.06
C ALA A 64 5.91 -0.88 14.02
N ALA A 65 6.22 -2.15 13.92
CA ALA A 65 5.82 -3.15 14.90
C ALA A 65 6.98 -4.08 15.24
N LEU A 66 6.97 -4.64 16.44
CA LEU A 66 7.85 -5.73 16.82
C LEU A 66 7.48 -6.97 16.03
N ARG A 67 8.45 -7.56 15.34
CA ARG A 67 8.36 -8.90 14.77
C ARG A 67 9.34 -9.83 15.50
N LEU A 68 8.86 -11.01 15.88
CA LEU A 68 9.71 -12.07 16.40
C LEU A 68 10.03 -13.08 15.30
N ASP A 69 11.31 -13.45 15.18
CA ASP A 69 11.78 -14.55 14.35
C ASP A 69 12.65 -15.49 15.23
N GLY A 70 11.99 -16.48 15.82
CA GLY A 70 12.56 -17.21 16.95
C GLY A 70 12.80 -16.26 18.13
N ALA A 71 14.03 -16.19 18.61
CA ALA A 71 14.44 -15.27 19.67
C ALA A 71 14.78 -13.85 19.15
N THR A 72 14.94 -13.66 17.84
CA THR A 72 15.36 -12.38 17.24
C THR A 72 14.22 -11.38 17.27
N ARG A 73 14.44 -10.22 17.85
CA ARG A 73 13.50 -9.09 17.91
C ARG A 73 13.79 -8.14 16.76
N ILE A 74 12.88 -8.02 15.83
CA ILE A 74 13.04 -7.19 14.63
C ILE A 74 12.15 -5.97 14.75
N PHE A 75 12.74 -4.77 14.69
CA PHE A 75 12.00 -3.53 14.47
C PHE A 75 11.62 -3.47 12.99
N ARG A 76 10.34 -3.61 12.68
CA ARG A 76 9.88 -3.71 11.31
C ARG A 76 8.89 -2.61 10.96
N SER A 77 9.05 -1.98 9.80
CA SER A 77 8.01 -1.14 9.19
C SER A 77 6.68 -1.87 9.25
N HIS A 78 5.60 -1.18 9.64
CA HIS A 78 4.36 -1.77 10.11
C HIS A 78 3.83 -2.85 9.15
N PRO A 79 3.71 -4.13 9.60
CA PRO A 79 3.43 -5.27 8.72
C PRO A 79 2.00 -5.29 8.18
N GLY A 80 1.09 -4.46 8.74
CA GLY A 80 -0.26 -4.26 8.23
C GLY A 80 -0.35 -3.25 7.09
N SER A 81 0.77 -2.71 6.63
CA SER A 81 0.83 -1.76 5.53
C SER A 81 1.76 -2.25 4.43
N THR A 82 1.51 -1.85 3.19
CA THR A 82 2.36 -2.19 2.04
C THR A 82 3.76 -1.61 2.19
N PHE A 83 3.87 -0.40 2.72
CA PHE A 83 5.10 0.28 3.11
C PHE A 83 4.85 1.13 4.35
N GLY A 84 5.91 1.40 5.15
CA GLY A 84 5.76 2.01 6.46
C GLY A 84 6.50 3.33 6.63
N GLY A 85 7.67 3.48 6.20
CA GLY A 85 8.45 4.70 6.47
C GLY A 85 9.91 4.39 6.73
N PRO A 86 10.69 5.35 7.23
CA PRO A 86 10.31 6.59 7.93
C PRO A 86 9.58 7.62 7.08
N VAL A 87 8.72 8.40 7.72
CA VAL A 87 8.03 9.55 7.14
C VAL A 87 8.64 10.83 7.68
N LEU A 88 9.22 11.65 6.81
CA LEU A 88 9.98 12.83 7.18
C LEU A 88 9.19 14.11 6.88
N ARG A 89 9.41 15.14 7.68
CA ARG A 89 8.90 16.49 7.40
C ARG A 89 9.36 16.96 6.02
N SER A 90 8.49 17.60 5.26
CA SER A 90 8.74 18.03 3.88
C SER A 90 10.00 18.89 3.72
N THR A 91 10.29 19.74 4.70
CA THR A 91 11.50 20.59 4.72
C THR A 91 12.79 19.84 5.13
N TYR A 92 12.70 18.53 5.40
CA TYR A 92 13.84 17.71 5.86
C TYR A 92 14.35 16.74 4.79
N ASN A 93 13.94 16.90 3.56
CA ASN A 93 14.44 16.12 2.42
C ASN A 93 15.85 16.57 2.01
N SER A 94 16.84 16.33 2.88
CA SER A 94 18.27 16.54 2.63
C SER A 94 19.10 15.45 3.30
N ALA A 95 20.26 15.11 2.71
CA ALA A 95 21.11 14.04 3.21
C ALA A 95 21.46 14.23 4.71
N ALA A 96 21.88 15.43 5.11
CA ALA A 96 22.27 15.70 6.50
C ALA A 96 21.13 15.50 7.50
N LYS A 97 19.90 15.94 7.16
CA LYS A 97 18.74 15.79 8.04
C LYS A 97 18.25 14.34 8.07
N SER A 98 18.19 13.68 6.90
CA SER A 98 17.79 12.28 6.80
C SER A 98 18.75 11.36 7.57
N ILE A 99 20.08 11.58 7.43
CA ILE A 99 21.10 10.83 8.21
C ILE A 99 20.90 11.08 9.70
N GLY A 100 20.77 12.34 10.13
CA GLY A 100 20.63 12.65 11.55
C GLY A 100 19.38 12.05 12.19
N ILE A 101 18.25 12.07 11.48
CA ILE A 101 16.98 11.44 11.93
C ILE A 101 17.14 9.92 12.02
N LEU A 102 17.66 9.27 10.97
CA LEU A 102 17.85 7.83 10.95
C LEU A 102 18.87 7.38 12.01
N GLN A 103 19.95 8.12 12.21
CA GLN A 103 20.93 7.82 13.26
C GLN A 103 20.28 7.86 14.65
N ALA A 104 19.45 8.88 14.94
CA ALA A 104 18.74 8.95 16.22
C ALA A 104 17.73 7.78 16.39
N VAL A 105 17.07 7.36 15.32
CA VAL A 105 16.21 6.16 15.33
C VAL A 105 17.04 4.90 15.59
N GLU A 106 18.19 4.75 14.91
CA GLU A 106 19.14 3.66 15.12
C GLU A 106 19.62 3.58 16.58
N ASP A 107 20.06 4.70 17.14
CA ASP A 107 20.53 4.77 18.53
C ASP A 107 19.45 4.35 19.52
N TYR A 108 18.18 4.69 19.21
CA TYR A 108 17.03 4.29 20.02
C TYR A 108 16.73 2.79 19.91
N ILE A 109 16.72 2.22 18.70
CA ILE A 109 16.35 0.82 18.48
C ILE A 109 17.47 -0.16 18.78
N ALA A 110 18.74 0.23 18.67
CA ALA A 110 19.91 -0.63 18.84
C ALA A 110 19.98 -1.33 20.21
N THR A 111 19.43 -0.72 21.25
CA THR A 111 19.37 -1.30 22.60
C THR A 111 18.12 -2.15 22.87
N ARG A 112 17.19 -2.23 21.91
CA ARG A 112 15.85 -2.82 22.09
C ARG A 112 15.54 -3.93 21.09
N TYR A 113 16.23 -3.92 19.96
CA TYR A 113 16.00 -4.81 18.84
C TYR A 113 17.32 -5.35 18.31
N ASP A 114 17.28 -6.57 17.76
CA ASP A 114 18.45 -7.25 17.20
C ASP A 114 18.65 -6.92 15.72
N ALA A 115 17.60 -6.45 15.03
CA ALA A 115 17.61 -6.07 13.63
C ALA A 115 16.53 -5.03 13.33
N ALA A 116 16.67 -4.34 12.20
CA ALA A 116 15.65 -3.45 11.66
C ALA A 116 15.35 -3.78 10.18
N ASP A 117 14.07 -3.69 9.81
CA ASP A 117 13.58 -3.89 8.43
C ASP A 117 12.68 -2.72 8.07
N PHE A 118 13.18 -1.79 7.28
CA PHE A 118 12.46 -0.63 6.82
C PHE A 118 11.89 -0.84 5.41
N ARG A 119 10.66 -0.38 5.20
CA ARG A 119 9.98 -0.34 3.91
C ARG A 119 9.59 1.11 3.59
N PRO A 120 10.50 1.92 3.02
CA PRO A 120 10.19 3.30 2.66
C PRO A 120 9.07 3.37 1.63
N THR A 121 8.34 4.49 1.63
CA THR A 121 7.33 4.79 0.60
C THR A 121 8.01 4.89 -0.75
N PRO A 122 7.57 4.11 -1.77
CA PRO A 122 8.08 4.29 -3.14
C PRO A 122 7.65 5.64 -3.71
N ASP A 123 8.54 6.28 -4.47
CA ASP A 123 8.35 7.62 -5.05
C ASP A 123 7.06 7.74 -5.88
N LEU A 124 6.64 6.64 -6.50
CA LEU A 124 5.38 6.56 -7.26
C LEU A 124 4.14 6.95 -6.44
N PHE A 125 4.12 6.68 -5.12
CA PHE A 125 2.93 6.85 -4.30
C PHE A 125 2.85 8.18 -3.54
N ASN A 126 3.95 8.93 -3.46
CA ASN A 126 3.96 10.23 -2.80
C ASN A 126 4.28 11.40 -3.74
N GLY A 127 4.71 11.11 -4.97
CA GLY A 127 5.06 12.13 -5.97
C GLY A 127 6.35 12.89 -5.66
N VAL A 128 7.16 12.42 -4.71
CA VAL A 128 8.41 13.06 -4.28
C VAL A 128 9.55 12.05 -4.33
N GLU A 129 10.69 12.47 -4.85
CA GLU A 129 11.90 11.62 -4.85
C GLU A 129 12.48 11.51 -3.43
N ASN A 130 12.66 10.29 -2.93
CA ASN A 130 13.19 9.99 -1.61
C ASN A 130 14.71 9.73 -1.63
N VAL A 131 15.46 10.32 -2.57
CA VAL A 131 16.90 10.07 -2.77
C VAL A 131 17.71 10.34 -1.50
N ALA A 132 17.39 11.41 -0.77
CA ALA A 132 18.09 11.76 0.47
C ALA A 132 17.90 10.69 1.56
N LEU A 133 16.70 10.13 1.68
CA LEU A 133 16.40 9.06 2.62
C LEU A 133 17.05 7.73 2.19
N GLN A 134 17.03 7.40 0.90
CA GLN A 134 17.70 6.21 0.35
C GLN A 134 19.22 6.29 0.57
N TYR A 135 19.81 7.47 0.33
CA TYR A 135 21.22 7.71 0.61
C TYR A 135 21.53 7.53 2.10
N ALA A 136 20.68 8.05 2.99
CA ALA A 136 20.88 7.92 4.43
C ALA A 136 20.87 6.45 4.90
N PHE A 137 19.99 5.61 4.38
CA PHE A 137 20.03 4.17 4.65
C PHE A 137 21.34 3.53 4.19
N THR A 138 21.80 3.85 2.98
CA THR A 138 23.07 3.34 2.47
C THR A 138 24.25 3.81 3.31
N TYR A 139 24.26 5.10 3.70
CA TYR A 139 25.30 5.71 4.52
C TYR A 139 25.41 5.03 5.90
N LEU A 140 24.28 4.66 6.49
CA LEU A 140 24.22 3.97 7.78
C LEU A 140 24.43 2.44 7.68
N GLY A 141 24.80 1.93 6.50
CA GLY A 141 25.16 0.53 6.30
C GLY A 141 23.97 -0.44 6.15
N TYR A 142 22.79 0.06 5.84
CA TYR A 142 21.66 -0.83 5.50
C TYR A 142 21.87 -1.52 4.16
N THR A 143 21.55 -2.81 4.12
CA THR A 143 21.45 -3.55 2.86
C THR A 143 20.09 -3.32 2.23
N GLN A 144 20.06 -3.07 0.92
CA GLN A 144 18.84 -2.84 0.18
C GLN A 144 18.40 -4.11 -0.57
N GLN A 145 17.15 -4.49 -0.40
CA GLN A 145 16.48 -5.48 -1.24
C GLN A 145 15.55 -4.74 -2.22
N THR A 146 15.77 -4.93 -3.52
CA THR A 146 14.95 -4.33 -4.57
C THR A 146 13.80 -5.25 -4.94
N GLU A 147 12.58 -4.76 -4.89
CA GLU A 147 11.38 -5.41 -5.39
C GLU A 147 10.89 -4.69 -6.66
N LEU A 148 10.40 -5.44 -7.65
CA LEU A 148 9.87 -4.87 -8.88
C LEU A 148 8.35 -4.74 -8.79
N SER A 149 7.86 -3.53 -9.06
CA SER A 149 6.44 -3.25 -9.25
C SER A 149 6.18 -2.85 -10.69
N THR A 150 4.99 -3.16 -11.20
CA THR A 150 4.55 -2.73 -12.53
C THR A 150 3.48 -1.65 -12.40
N TRP A 151 3.54 -0.67 -13.28
CA TRP A 151 2.56 0.41 -13.36
C TRP A 151 2.26 0.76 -14.82
N VAL A 152 1.09 1.32 -15.06
CA VAL A 152 0.63 1.72 -16.38
C VAL A 152 0.38 3.22 -16.37
N PRO A 153 1.09 4.02 -17.18
CA PRO A 153 0.76 5.44 -17.36
C PRO A 153 -0.59 5.55 -18.07
N VAL A 154 -1.53 6.28 -17.44
CA VAL A 154 -2.89 6.42 -17.94
C VAL A 154 -3.26 7.87 -18.30
N ALA A 155 -2.42 8.84 -17.93
CA ALA A 155 -2.65 10.26 -18.22
C ALA A 155 -2.87 10.49 -19.72
N GLY A 156 -3.96 11.18 -20.06
CA GLY A 156 -4.30 11.53 -21.45
C GLY A 156 -4.67 10.33 -22.34
N ARG A 157 -4.85 9.14 -21.77
CA ARG A 157 -5.25 7.96 -22.54
C ARG A 157 -6.77 7.80 -22.60
N THR A 158 -7.24 7.35 -23.76
CA THR A 158 -8.63 6.93 -23.97
C THR A 158 -8.77 5.40 -23.80
N PRO A 159 -9.99 4.87 -23.63
CA PRO A 159 -10.21 3.42 -23.62
C PRO A 159 -9.59 2.70 -24.84
N GLU A 160 -9.66 3.30 -26.03
CA GLU A 160 -9.11 2.73 -27.25
C GLU A 160 -7.58 2.67 -27.21
N THR A 161 -6.91 3.75 -26.79
CA THR A 161 -5.45 3.81 -26.68
C THR A 161 -4.91 2.90 -25.58
N LEU A 162 -5.65 2.75 -24.46
CA LEU A 162 -5.33 1.77 -23.43
C LEU A 162 -5.42 0.35 -23.98
N LEU A 163 -6.53 -0.01 -24.63
CA LEU A 163 -6.71 -1.32 -25.24
C LEU A 163 -5.67 -1.60 -26.33
N ALA A 164 -5.30 -0.58 -27.10
CA ALA A 164 -4.27 -0.71 -28.15
C ALA A 164 -2.89 -1.08 -27.57
N SER A 165 -2.57 -0.64 -26.35
CA SER A 165 -1.29 -0.90 -25.69
C SER A 165 -1.16 -2.31 -25.10
N PHE A 166 -2.25 -3.08 -25.01
CA PHE A 166 -2.19 -4.42 -24.47
C PHE A 166 -1.48 -5.39 -25.40
N ARG A 167 -0.80 -6.39 -24.85
CA ARG A 167 -0.28 -7.51 -25.63
C ARG A 167 -1.42 -8.21 -26.37
N GLN A 168 -1.14 -8.75 -27.55
CA GLN A 168 -2.16 -9.26 -28.47
C GLN A 168 -3.15 -10.26 -27.82
N ASN A 169 -2.67 -11.22 -27.02
CA ASN A 169 -3.53 -12.19 -26.33
C ASN A 169 -4.46 -11.49 -25.34
N LYS A 170 -3.96 -10.56 -24.51
CA LYS A 170 -4.77 -9.82 -23.54
C LYS A 170 -5.78 -8.88 -24.21
N LYS A 171 -5.38 -8.28 -25.32
CA LYS A 171 -6.27 -7.49 -26.16
C LYS A 171 -7.44 -8.33 -26.69
N GLN A 172 -7.16 -9.56 -27.11
CA GLN A 172 -8.22 -10.48 -27.55
C GLN A 172 -9.13 -10.92 -26.38
N ASP A 173 -8.58 -11.18 -25.20
CA ASP A 173 -9.35 -11.49 -23.99
C ASP A 173 -10.36 -10.36 -23.67
N VAL A 174 -9.89 -9.11 -23.66
CA VAL A 174 -10.74 -7.93 -23.42
C VAL A 174 -11.77 -7.79 -24.53
N LYS A 175 -11.40 -7.95 -25.82
CA LYS A 175 -12.35 -7.87 -26.95
C LYS A 175 -13.43 -8.93 -26.90
N LYS A 176 -13.12 -10.15 -26.40
CA LYS A 176 -14.15 -11.17 -26.18
C LYS A 176 -15.12 -10.76 -25.07
N ALA A 177 -14.60 -10.22 -23.98
CA ALA A 177 -15.42 -9.76 -22.87
C ALA A 177 -16.29 -8.56 -23.23
N LEU A 178 -15.81 -7.62 -24.06
CA LEU A 178 -16.58 -6.47 -24.58
C LEU A 178 -17.78 -6.87 -25.47
N LYS A 179 -17.84 -8.13 -25.95
CA LYS A 179 -18.97 -8.66 -26.70
C LYS A 179 -20.03 -9.32 -25.82
N GLN A 180 -19.76 -9.44 -24.53
CA GLN A 180 -20.69 -9.97 -23.55
C GLN A 180 -21.49 -8.81 -22.93
N ASP A 181 -22.67 -9.10 -22.43
CA ASP A 181 -23.47 -8.15 -21.66
C ASP A 181 -22.93 -8.10 -20.23
N LEU A 182 -21.90 -7.27 -20.03
CA LEU A 182 -21.20 -7.11 -18.76
C LEU A 182 -21.33 -5.68 -18.25
N THR A 183 -21.79 -5.54 -17.02
CA THR A 183 -21.84 -4.27 -16.31
C THR A 183 -20.65 -4.11 -15.38
N PHE A 184 -19.90 -2.99 -15.52
CA PHE A 184 -18.85 -2.59 -14.56
C PHE A 184 -19.37 -1.41 -13.73
N ARG A 185 -19.43 -1.58 -12.41
CA ARG A 185 -19.94 -0.55 -11.51
C ARG A 185 -19.27 -0.59 -10.13
N LYS A 186 -19.43 0.47 -9.36
CA LYS A 186 -19.05 0.55 -7.97
C LYS A 186 -19.89 -0.39 -7.12
N LEU A 187 -19.29 -1.01 -6.11
CA LEU A 187 -19.99 -1.83 -5.11
C LEU A 187 -20.49 -0.91 -4.00
N GLU A 188 -21.79 -0.95 -3.71
CA GLU A 188 -22.39 -0.02 -2.75
C GLU A 188 -22.89 -0.67 -1.49
N THR A 189 -23.29 -1.93 -1.54
CA THR A 189 -23.93 -2.63 -0.43
C THR A 189 -22.95 -3.55 0.31
N ARG A 190 -23.29 -3.86 1.57
CA ARG A 190 -22.54 -4.85 2.35
C ARG A 190 -22.55 -6.22 1.67
N ALA A 191 -23.67 -6.66 1.14
CA ALA A 191 -23.78 -7.95 0.45
C ALA A 191 -22.85 -8.04 -0.77
N GLU A 192 -22.64 -6.94 -1.49
CA GLU A 192 -21.69 -6.91 -2.61
C GLU A 192 -20.23 -6.99 -2.14
N ILE A 193 -19.88 -6.36 -1.00
CA ILE A 193 -18.55 -6.49 -0.42
C ILE A 193 -18.31 -7.93 0.07
N ASP A 194 -19.31 -8.56 0.69
CA ASP A 194 -19.23 -9.96 1.10
C ASP A 194 -19.04 -10.90 -0.10
N ALA A 195 -19.77 -10.66 -1.20
CA ALA A 195 -19.63 -11.42 -2.45
C ALA A 195 -18.24 -11.22 -3.07
N PHE A 196 -17.71 -9.99 -3.09
CA PHE A 196 -16.35 -9.72 -3.53
C PHE A 196 -15.31 -10.42 -2.67
N HIS A 197 -15.45 -10.38 -1.34
CA HIS A 197 -14.54 -11.06 -0.42
C HIS A 197 -14.56 -12.58 -0.60
N ALA A 198 -15.75 -13.18 -0.81
CA ALA A 198 -15.88 -14.60 -1.10
C ALA A 198 -15.15 -14.98 -2.40
N LEU A 199 -15.29 -14.18 -3.46
CA LEU A 199 -14.58 -14.38 -4.73
C LEU A 199 -13.06 -14.23 -4.56
N LEU A 200 -12.59 -13.24 -3.78
CA LEU A 200 -11.19 -13.05 -3.45
C LEU A 200 -10.62 -14.24 -2.69
N ARG A 201 -11.34 -14.71 -1.70
CA ARG A 201 -10.98 -15.91 -0.92
C ARG A 201 -10.83 -17.14 -1.81
N GLN A 202 -11.80 -17.40 -2.70
CA GLN A 202 -11.74 -18.49 -3.67
C GLN A 202 -10.50 -18.40 -4.58
N ASN A 203 -10.14 -17.19 -5.02
CA ASN A 203 -8.96 -16.98 -5.85
C ASN A 203 -7.64 -17.23 -5.11
N LEU A 204 -7.59 -16.96 -3.80
CA LEU A 204 -6.39 -17.12 -2.97
C LEU A 204 -6.23 -18.56 -2.45
N GLN A 205 -7.32 -19.31 -2.28
CA GLN A 205 -7.28 -20.70 -1.81
C GLN A 205 -6.39 -21.61 -2.65
N LYS A 206 -6.30 -21.37 -3.97
CA LYS A 206 -5.39 -22.12 -4.85
C LYS A 206 -3.91 -21.96 -4.49
N PHE A 207 -3.55 -20.93 -3.72
CA PHE A 207 -2.20 -20.67 -3.21
C PHE A 207 -2.06 -21.04 -1.73
N GLY A 208 -3.11 -21.57 -1.10
CA GLY A 208 -3.12 -21.92 0.32
C GLY A 208 -3.08 -20.71 1.27
N VAL A 209 -3.53 -19.53 0.80
CA VAL A 209 -3.54 -18.30 1.60
C VAL A 209 -4.94 -17.71 1.70
N GLU A 210 -5.21 -17.02 2.80
CA GLU A 210 -6.43 -16.25 3.02
C GLU A 210 -6.19 -14.76 2.71
N PRO A 211 -7.24 -13.98 2.38
CA PRO A 211 -7.12 -12.53 2.27
C PRO A 211 -6.57 -11.92 3.55
N VAL A 212 -5.73 -10.90 3.42
CA VAL A 212 -5.18 -10.16 4.59
C VAL A 212 -6.30 -9.45 5.37
N HIS A 213 -7.31 -8.94 4.63
CA HIS A 213 -8.45 -8.22 5.19
C HIS A 213 -9.68 -9.13 5.23
N THR A 214 -10.43 -9.05 6.32
CA THR A 214 -11.77 -9.64 6.45
C THR A 214 -12.81 -8.81 5.67
N ALA A 215 -13.98 -9.37 5.45
CA ALA A 215 -15.09 -8.63 4.83
C ALA A 215 -15.53 -7.42 5.69
N ASP A 216 -15.45 -7.53 7.03
CA ASP A 216 -15.75 -6.43 7.95
C ASP A 216 -14.75 -5.28 7.81
N GLU A 217 -13.46 -5.59 7.76
CA GLU A 217 -12.39 -4.59 7.53
C GLU A 217 -12.55 -3.90 6.16
N LEU A 218 -12.91 -4.63 5.10
CA LEU A 218 -13.18 -4.04 3.79
C LEU A 218 -14.41 -3.11 3.82
N TRP A 219 -15.46 -3.50 4.54
CA TRP A 219 -16.64 -2.66 4.72
C TRP A 219 -16.32 -1.40 5.51
N GLU A 220 -15.51 -1.51 6.57
CA GLU A 220 -15.05 -0.38 7.37
C GLU A 220 -14.20 0.60 6.52
N PHE A 221 -13.32 0.11 5.65
CA PHE A 221 -12.60 0.96 4.71
C PHE A 221 -13.54 1.74 3.80
N LYS A 222 -14.58 1.08 3.26
CA LYS A 222 -15.55 1.73 2.38
C LYS A 222 -16.38 2.80 3.08
N THR A 223 -16.80 2.55 4.32
CA THR A 223 -17.88 3.34 4.95
C THR A 223 -17.41 4.38 5.95
N SER A 224 -16.27 4.16 6.60
CA SER A 224 -15.84 5.01 7.73
C SER A 224 -14.38 5.45 7.67
N ARG A 225 -13.44 4.52 7.46
CA ARG A 225 -12.01 4.86 7.56
C ARG A 225 -11.46 5.54 6.32
N LEU A 226 -11.82 5.06 5.14
CA LEU A 226 -11.23 5.47 3.86
C LEU A 226 -12.29 5.70 2.76
N PRO A 227 -13.43 6.37 3.04
CA PRO A 227 -14.55 6.46 2.10
C PRO A 227 -14.19 7.13 0.78
N ASP A 228 -13.22 8.06 0.79
CA ASP A 228 -12.77 8.80 -0.39
C ASP A 228 -11.49 8.21 -1.03
N ILE A 229 -10.89 7.20 -0.38
CA ILE A 229 -9.62 6.61 -0.78
C ILE A 229 -9.83 5.18 -1.30
N ALA A 230 -10.64 4.38 -0.59
CA ALA A 230 -10.90 2.98 -0.93
C ALA A 230 -12.06 2.85 -1.92
N GLY A 231 -11.76 2.43 -3.13
CA GLY A 231 -12.76 2.14 -4.17
C GLY A 231 -13.00 0.65 -4.32
N PHE A 232 -14.26 0.24 -4.40
CA PHE A 232 -14.66 -1.15 -4.63
C PHE A 232 -15.50 -1.23 -5.90
N TYR A 233 -15.14 -2.13 -6.81
CA TYR A 233 -15.76 -2.23 -8.14
C TYR A 233 -16.01 -3.69 -8.50
N GLY A 234 -17.12 -3.93 -9.20
CA GLY A 234 -17.51 -5.26 -9.68
C GLY A 234 -17.81 -5.27 -11.17
N VAL A 235 -17.60 -6.42 -11.75
CA VAL A 235 -18.11 -6.80 -13.09
C VAL A 235 -19.21 -7.81 -12.88
N PHE A 236 -20.36 -7.56 -13.47
CA PHE A 236 -21.56 -8.40 -13.37
C PHE A 236 -21.94 -8.92 -14.74
N ALA A 237 -22.29 -10.20 -14.79
CA ALA A 237 -23.05 -10.82 -15.86
C ALA A 237 -24.45 -11.05 -15.29
N ASP A 238 -25.46 -10.39 -15.85
CA ASP A 238 -26.77 -10.23 -15.22
C ASP A 238 -26.60 -9.71 -13.78
N GLU A 239 -27.16 -10.38 -12.78
CA GLU A 239 -27.04 -10.01 -11.36
C GLU A 239 -25.85 -10.69 -10.66
N GLN A 240 -25.11 -11.57 -11.34
CA GLN A 240 -24.01 -12.31 -10.74
C GLN A 240 -22.70 -11.56 -10.88
N MET A 241 -21.99 -11.34 -9.78
CA MET A 241 -20.62 -10.81 -9.80
C MET A 241 -19.65 -11.85 -10.35
N VAL A 242 -19.03 -11.55 -11.49
CA VAL A 242 -18.04 -12.43 -12.16
C VAL A 242 -16.61 -11.98 -11.99
N ALA A 243 -16.39 -10.74 -11.56
CA ALA A 243 -15.09 -10.24 -11.11
C ALA A 243 -15.26 -9.05 -10.18
N GLY A 244 -14.30 -8.81 -9.31
CA GLY A 244 -14.30 -7.69 -8.39
C GLY A 244 -12.89 -7.21 -8.07
N GLY A 245 -12.78 -5.95 -7.69
CA GLY A 245 -11.50 -5.35 -7.32
C GLY A 245 -11.65 -4.22 -6.30
N MET A 246 -10.58 -4.06 -5.52
CA MET A 246 -10.41 -2.97 -4.58
C MET A 246 -9.25 -2.10 -5.01
N THR A 247 -9.43 -0.79 -4.92
CA THR A 247 -8.38 0.20 -5.21
C THR A 247 -8.14 1.11 -4.04
N PHE A 248 -6.92 1.67 -3.98
CA PHE A 248 -6.60 2.83 -3.17
C PHE A 248 -6.21 4.02 -4.07
N TYR A 249 -6.75 5.19 -3.78
CA TYR A 249 -6.36 6.41 -4.48
C TYR A 249 -5.35 7.21 -3.67
N PHE A 250 -4.12 7.31 -4.18
CA PHE A 250 -3.04 8.11 -3.61
C PHE A 250 -3.13 9.53 -4.17
N VAL A 251 -3.80 10.40 -3.43
CA VAL A 251 -4.17 11.75 -3.86
C VAL A 251 -2.94 12.59 -4.22
N GLN A 252 -1.88 12.56 -3.39
CA GLN A 252 -0.67 13.37 -3.56
C GLN A 252 0.07 13.03 -4.86
N ALA A 253 0.07 11.76 -5.24
CA ALA A 253 0.74 11.27 -6.46
C ALA A 253 -0.21 11.17 -7.65
N ASN A 254 -1.51 11.37 -7.44
CA ASN A 254 -2.56 11.14 -8.44
C ASN A 254 -2.48 9.72 -9.05
N VAL A 255 -2.37 8.71 -8.18
CA VAL A 255 -2.19 7.30 -8.55
C VAL A 255 -3.33 6.45 -8.02
N LEU A 256 -3.96 5.67 -8.89
CA LEU A 256 -4.95 4.66 -8.52
C LEU A 256 -4.27 3.30 -8.38
N HIS A 257 -4.07 2.82 -7.17
CA HIS A 257 -3.47 1.53 -6.86
C HIS A 257 -4.52 0.43 -6.79
N THR A 258 -4.30 -0.67 -7.49
CA THR A 258 -5.15 -1.86 -7.41
C THR A 258 -4.67 -2.75 -6.27
N GLN A 259 -5.40 -2.75 -5.16
CA GLN A 259 -5.06 -3.53 -3.95
C GLN A 259 -5.44 -5.01 -4.11
N TYR A 260 -6.64 -5.28 -4.61
CA TYR A 260 -7.13 -6.63 -4.86
C TYR A 260 -7.83 -6.73 -6.21
N LEU A 261 -7.64 -7.89 -6.85
CA LEU A 261 -8.39 -8.32 -8.02
C LEU A 261 -8.78 -9.77 -7.83
N ALA A 262 -10.05 -10.08 -8.07
CA ALA A 262 -10.59 -11.43 -8.05
C ALA A 262 -11.52 -11.65 -9.24
N ALA A 263 -11.59 -12.86 -9.75
CA ALA A 263 -12.49 -13.21 -10.86
C ALA A 263 -12.94 -14.67 -10.75
N ASP A 264 -14.12 -14.93 -11.28
CA ASP A 264 -14.61 -16.30 -11.44
C ASP A 264 -13.77 -17.04 -12.51
N LEU A 265 -12.96 -17.96 -12.05
CA LEU A 265 -12.03 -18.73 -12.88
C LEU A 265 -12.72 -19.91 -13.59
N SER A 266 -14.00 -20.18 -13.32
CA SER A 266 -14.78 -21.20 -14.01
C SER A 266 -15.23 -20.75 -15.41
N ILE A 267 -15.35 -19.43 -15.62
CA ILE A 267 -15.75 -18.85 -16.90
C ILE A 267 -14.62 -18.99 -17.91
N ARG A 268 -14.88 -19.70 -19.01
CA ARG A 268 -13.91 -20.00 -20.07
C ARG A 268 -14.18 -19.30 -21.40
N SER A 269 -15.41 -18.82 -21.64
CA SER A 269 -15.82 -18.17 -22.89
C SER A 269 -15.17 -16.79 -23.08
N TYR A 270 -14.90 -16.09 -21.99
CA TYR A 270 -14.18 -14.80 -21.93
C TYR A 270 -13.38 -14.71 -20.64
N SER A 271 -12.58 -13.64 -20.47
CA SER A 271 -11.78 -13.42 -19.27
C SER A 271 -12.35 -12.25 -18.44
N PRO A 272 -13.11 -12.53 -17.35
CA PRO A 272 -13.61 -11.48 -16.47
C PRO A 272 -12.49 -10.68 -15.83
N ALA A 273 -11.37 -11.33 -15.48
CA ALA A 273 -10.20 -10.67 -14.92
C ALA A 273 -9.57 -9.64 -15.88
N ALA A 274 -9.42 -10.01 -17.16
CA ALA A 274 -8.85 -9.08 -18.15
C ALA A 274 -9.78 -7.88 -18.40
N TYR A 275 -11.10 -8.11 -18.41
CA TYR A 275 -12.10 -7.06 -18.54
C TYR A 275 -12.07 -6.13 -17.31
N LEU A 276 -12.11 -6.67 -16.10
CA LEU A 276 -12.01 -5.90 -14.86
C LEU A 276 -10.77 -5.00 -14.88
N TYR A 277 -9.60 -5.57 -15.19
CA TYR A 277 -8.35 -4.82 -15.25
C TYR A 277 -8.40 -3.68 -16.27
N TYR A 278 -8.91 -3.95 -17.47
CA TYR A 278 -9.13 -2.93 -18.49
C TYR A 278 -10.06 -1.81 -18.00
N ARG A 279 -11.18 -2.14 -17.35
CA ARG A 279 -12.13 -1.15 -16.81
C ARG A 279 -11.52 -0.32 -15.69
N MET A 280 -10.67 -0.92 -14.85
CA MET A 280 -9.92 -0.20 -13.82
C MET A 280 -8.94 0.80 -14.42
N LEU A 281 -8.25 0.46 -15.51
CA LEU A 281 -7.38 1.42 -16.22
C LEU A 281 -8.20 2.55 -16.85
N CYS A 282 -9.36 2.24 -17.44
CA CYS A 282 -10.26 3.26 -17.97
C CYS A 282 -10.80 4.19 -16.85
N LEU A 283 -11.11 3.62 -15.68
CA LEU A 283 -11.51 4.38 -14.50
C LEU A 283 -10.40 5.35 -14.07
N ALA A 284 -9.17 4.86 -13.92
CA ALA A 284 -8.02 5.68 -13.54
C ALA A 284 -7.76 6.82 -14.56
N ALA A 285 -7.85 6.54 -15.87
CA ALA A 285 -7.73 7.55 -16.91
C ALA A 285 -8.87 8.59 -16.84
N GLY A 286 -10.11 8.15 -16.60
CA GLY A 286 -11.27 9.01 -16.45
C GLY A 286 -11.22 9.90 -15.20
N MET A 287 -10.55 9.44 -14.12
CA MET A 287 -10.25 10.24 -12.94
C MET A 287 -9.10 11.24 -13.15
N GLY A 288 -8.44 11.21 -14.30
CA GLY A 288 -7.26 12.03 -14.58
C GLY A 288 -6.00 11.57 -13.85
N CYS A 289 -5.93 10.32 -13.41
CA CYS A 289 -4.76 9.78 -12.74
C CYS A 289 -3.51 9.82 -13.64
N SER A 290 -2.34 9.98 -13.05
CA SER A 290 -1.06 9.93 -13.74
C SER A 290 -0.70 8.49 -14.13
N SER A 291 -0.96 7.54 -13.23
CA SER A 291 -0.69 6.13 -13.43
C SER A 291 -1.60 5.22 -12.60
N SER A 292 -1.65 3.96 -12.97
CA SER A 292 -2.30 2.90 -12.20
C SER A 292 -1.30 1.74 -12.04
N PRO A 293 -0.74 1.54 -10.84
CA PRO A 293 0.12 0.39 -10.58
C PRO A 293 -0.71 -0.89 -10.52
N CYS A 294 -0.18 -1.90 -11.18
CA CYS A 294 -0.68 -3.26 -11.10
C CYS A 294 0.21 -4.04 -10.14
N THR A 295 -0.28 -4.33 -8.95
CA THR A 295 0.34 -5.36 -8.13
C THR A 295 -0.33 -6.69 -8.47
N PRO A 296 0.39 -7.68 -9.04
CA PRO A 296 -0.08 -9.05 -8.94
C PRO A 296 -0.12 -9.41 -7.45
N PRO A 297 -1.06 -10.25 -7.00
CA PRO A 297 -1.00 -10.79 -5.66
C PRO A 297 0.35 -11.50 -5.52
N CYS A 298 1.28 -10.91 -4.76
CA CYS A 298 2.49 -11.60 -4.38
C CYS A 298 2.09 -12.71 -3.42
N PRO A 299 2.26 -13.98 -3.76
CA PRO A 299 2.32 -15.01 -2.75
C PRO A 299 3.49 -14.64 -1.85
N GLY A 300 3.25 -14.53 -0.54
CA GLY A 300 4.27 -14.22 0.45
C GLY A 300 5.38 -15.26 0.46
N ALA A 301 6.32 -15.14 -0.45
CA ALA A 301 7.57 -15.86 -0.44
C ALA A 301 8.59 -14.99 0.31
N SER A 302 8.52 -15.05 1.64
CA SER A 302 9.64 -14.62 2.46
C SER A 302 10.79 -15.61 2.27
N ARG A 303 11.64 -15.41 1.28
CA ARG A 303 12.97 -15.99 1.31
C ARG A 303 13.81 -15.17 2.27
N ARG A 304 14.05 -15.75 3.45
CA ARG A 304 14.98 -15.26 4.46
C ARG A 304 16.37 -15.17 3.85
N ARG A 305 17.02 -14.02 3.94
CA ARG A 305 18.47 -13.94 4.05
C ARG A 305 18.77 -13.00 5.22
N ASN A 306 19.56 -13.49 6.15
CA ASN A 306 20.05 -12.80 7.30
C ASN A 306 20.73 -11.48 6.86
N ALA A 307 20.22 -10.35 7.32
CA ALA A 307 20.99 -9.12 7.36
C ALA A 307 21.88 -9.22 8.61
N ALA A 308 23.04 -9.81 8.44
CA ALA A 308 24.11 -9.66 9.42
C ALA A 308 24.74 -8.27 9.19
N ARG A 309 24.92 -7.52 10.27
CA ARG A 309 25.81 -6.37 10.27
C ARG A 309 27.23 -6.87 9.93
N CYS A 310 27.89 -6.23 8.97
CA CYS A 310 29.34 -6.11 8.96
C CYS A 310 29.71 -4.83 9.68
#